data_00426586ba15dd0c4691ecb8dd465d84
#
_entry.id   00426586ba15dd0c4691ecb8dd465d84
#
_cell.length_a   1.000
_cell.length_b   1.000
_cell.length_c   1.000
_cell.angle_alpha   90.00
_cell.angle_beta   90.00
_cell.angle_gamma   90.00
#
_symmetry.space_group_name_H-M   'P 1'
#
loop_
_entity.id
_entity.type
_entity.pdbx_description
1 polymer ?
#
loop_
_entity_poly.entity_id
_entity_poly.type
_entity_poly.pdbx_seq_one_letter_code
_entity_poly.pdbx_strand_id
1 'polypeptide(L)'
;MLFRSHRYKVDSPSGTALKLGEVIANTLGRDLSKCAIYGRHGIEEPRNKNTIAFSTIRGGDVVGEHTVYFFLDGERIEITHKASSRSTFANGAIRAARWLGDKSSGLYSMQDVLDL
;
A
#
# COMPACT_ATOMS: atom_id res chain seq x y z
N MET A 1 1.74 -2.90 8.60
CA MET A 1 1.11 -1.83 7.79
C MET A 1 -0.32 -1.63 8.23
N LEU A 2 -0.82 -0.40 8.23
CA LEU A 2 -2.19 -0.04 8.63
C LEU A 2 -2.86 0.74 7.49
N PHE A 3 -4.04 0.30 7.08
CA PHE A 3 -4.77 0.87 5.95
C PHE A 3 -6.20 1.19 6.34
N ARG A 4 -6.69 2.36 5.90
CA ARG A 4 -8.05 2.82 6.17
C ARG A 4 -8.70 3.29 4.88
N SER A 5 -9.97 2.94 4.69
CA SER A 5 -10.82 3.40 3.59
C SER A 5 -12.28 3.47 4.02
N HIS A 6 -13.13 4.02 3.14
CA HIS A 6 -14.54 4.18 3.37
C HIS A 6 -15.27 2.83 3.60
N ARG A 7 -16.44 2.90 4.22
CA ARG A 7 -17.25 1.73 4.63
C ARG A 7 -17.70 0.82 3.48
N TYR A 8 -17.80 1.36 2.26
CA TYR A 8 -18.27 0.61 1.08
C TYR A 8 -17.17 -0.14 0.34
N LYS A 9 -15.90 0.00 0.73
CA LYS A 9 -14.79 -0.71 0.08
C LYS A 9 -14.78 -2.18 0.48
N VAL A 10 -14.88 -3.06 -0.50
CA VAL A 10 -15.06 -4.52 -0.29
C VAL A 10 -13.76 -5.31 -0.25
N ASP A 11 -12.70 -4.85 -0.93
CA ASP A 11 -11.39 -5.51 -0.92
C ASP A 11 -10.60 -5.21 0.37
N SER A 12 -10.00 -6.24 0.94
CA SER A 12 -9.20 -6.15 2.16
C SER A 12 -8.07 -7.21 2.15
N PRO A 13 -6.80 -6.79 2.18
CA PRO A 13 -6.31 -5.42 2.07
C PRO A 13 -6.57 -4.79 0.70
N SER A 14 -6.40 -3.46 0.59
CA SER A 14 -6.53 -2.74 -0.69
C SER A 14 -5.40 -3.09 -1.67
N GLY A 15 -5.64 -2.88 -2.97
CA GLY A 15 -4.60 -3.06 -3.99
C GLY A 15 -3.32 -2.26 -3.70
N THR A 16 -3.47 -1.00 -3.22
CA THR A 16 -2.33 -0.17 -2.79
C THR A 16 -1.57 -0.82 -1.63
N ALA A 17 -2.28 -1.38 -0.65
CA ALA A 17 -1.67 -2.07 0.47
C ALA A 17 -0.86 -3.28 0.01
N LEU A 18 -1.43 -4.10 -0.87
CA LEU A 18 -0.74 -5.26 -1.44
C LEU A 18 0.51 -4.84 -2.22
N LYS A 19 0.40 -3.80 -3.04
CA LYS A 19 1.55 -3.29 -3.82
C LYS A 19 2.68 -2.79 -2.94
N LEU A 20 2.38 -2.06 -1.88
CA LEU A 20 3.37 -1.66 -0.87
C LEU A 20 4.03 -2.87 -0.20
N GLY A 21 3.23 -3.88 0.15
CA GLY A 21 3.74 -5.14 0.70
C GLY A 21 4.67 -5.88 -0.25
N GLU A 22 4.32 -5.97 -1.54
CA GLU A 22 5.15 -6.58 -2.57
C GLU A 22 6.50 -5.86 -2.73
N VAL A 23 6.50 -4.53 -2.80
CA VAL A 23 7.73 -3.74 -2.93
C VAL A 23 8.65 -3.99 -1.73
N ILE A 24 8.10 -4.00 -0.52
CA ILE A 24 8.88 -4.25 0.70
C ILE A 24 9.39 -5.69 0.73
N ALA A 25 8.55 -6.68 0.42
CA ALA A 25 8.94 -8.08 0.39
C ALA A 25 10.09 -8.31 -0.61
N ASN A 26 9.95 -7.79 -1.83
CA ASN A 26 10.97 -7.90 -2.87
C ASN A 26 12.30 -7.26 -2.45
N THR A 27 12.24 -6.06 -1.85
CA THR A 27 13.44 -5.35 -1.36
C THR A 27 14.15 -6.13 -0.26
N LEU A 28 13.39 -6.83 0.59
CA LEU A 28 13.93 -7.66 1.68
C LEU A 28 14.28 -9.10 1.24
N GLY A 29 14.15 -9.43 -0.04
CA GLY A 29 14.38 -10.77 -0.55
C GLY A 29 13.37 -11.81 -0.02
N ARG A 30 12.10 -11.39 0.22
CA ARG A 30 11.03 -12.23 0.76
C ARG A 30 9.93 -12.44 -0.29
N ASP A 31 9.24 -13.57 -0.17
CA ASP A 31 8.02 -13.85 -0.93
C ASP A 31 6.80 -13.42 -0.11
N LEU A 32 6.06 -12.41 -0.57
CA LEU A 32 4.89 -11.89 0.14
C LEU A 32 3.84 -13.00 0.39
N SER A 33 3.67 -13.93 -0.55
CA SER A 33 2.72 -15.03 -0.41
C SER A 33 3.01 -15.94 0.78
N LYS A 34 4.27 -15.98 1.23
CA LYS A 34 4.74 -16.81 2.34
C LYS A 34 4.90 -16.05 3.66
N CYS A 35 5.13 -14.74 3.61
CA CYS A 35 5.42 -13.95 4.80
C CYS A 35 4.31 -12.97 5.18
N ALA A 36 3.23 -12.85 4.40
CA ALA A 36 2.11 -11.98 4.71
C ALA A 36 1.23 -12.52 5.83
N ILE A 37 0.82 -11.62 6.74
CA ILE A 37 -0.21 -11.87 7.76
C ILE A 37 -1.30 -10.82 7.59
N TYR A 38 -2.54 -11.26 7.37
CA TYR A 38 -3.68 -10.40 7.06
C TYR A 38 -4.59 -10.08 8.27
N GLY A 39 -4.04 -10.18 9.45
CA GLY A 39 -4.71 -9.86 10.71
C GLY A 39 -4.24 -10.78 11.82
N ARG A 40 -4.47 -10.35 13.05
CA ARG A 40 -4.23 -11.13 14.25
C ARG A 40 -5.47 -11.08 15.13
N HIS A 41 -5.79 -12.20 15.75
CA HIS A 41 -7.00 -12.32 16.55
C HIS A 41 -6.78 -13.24 17.76
N GLY A 42 -7.35 -12.87 18.91
CA GLY A 42 -7.27 -13.67 20.12
C GLY A 42 -5.88 -13.71 20.74
N ILE A 43 -5.55 -14.83 21.36
CA ILE A 43 -4.24 -15.09 21.96
C ILE A 43 -3.43 -15.90 20.98
N GLU A 44 -2.32 -15.34 20.52
CA GLU A 44 -1.43 -15.93 19.54
C GLU A 44 0.02 -15.90 20.02
N GLU A 45 0.88 -16.68 19.38
CA GLU A 45 2.31 -16.60 19.60
C GLU A 45 2.87 -15.21 19.26
N PRO A 46 4.00 -14.79 19.87
CA PRO A 46 4.68 -13.57 19.51
C PRO A 46 4.91 -13.47 18.00
N ARG A 47 4.77 -12.28 17.44
CA ARG A 47 4.90 -12.05 16.01
C ARG A 47 6.31 -12.43 15.53
N ASN A 48 6.39 -13.27 14.50
CA ASN A 48 7.65 -13.54 13.82
C ASN A 48 8.14 -12.28 13.09
N LYS A 49 9.38 -11.87 13.37
CA LYS A 49 10.00 -10.67 12.79
C LYS A 49 10.16 -10.70 11.26
N ASN A 50 10.13 -11.88 10.65
CA ASN A 50 10.25 -12.04 9.21
C ASN A 50 8.93 -11.88 8.46
N THR A 51 7.82 -11.62 9.14
CA THR A 51 6.49 -11.43 8.56
C THR A 51 6.23 -9.97 8.17
N ILE A 52 5.36 -9.79 7.19
CA ILE A 52 4.78 -8.50 6.82
C ILE A 52 3.31 -8.54 7.19
N ALA A 53 2.92 -7.78 8.20
CA ALA A 53 1.57 -7.78 8.72
C ALA A 53 0.73 -6.62 8.15
N PHE A 54 -0.51 -6.94 7.82
CA PHE A 54 -1.52 -5.99 7.34
C PHE A 54 -2.62 -5.83 8.38
N SER A 55 -3.03 -4.61 8.63
CA SER A 55 -4.24 -4.28 9.38
C SER A 55 -5.12 -3.39 8.52
N THR A 56 -6.39 -3.72 8.43
CA THR A 56 -7.34 -3.02 7.57
C THR A 56 -8.51 -2.51 8.38
N ILE A 57 -8.83 -1.22 8.24
CA ILE A 57 -9.98 -0.58 8.84
C ILE A 57 -10.87 -0.04 7.72
N ARG A 58 -12.18 -0.24 7.87
CA ARG A 58 -13.21 0.31 6.99
C ARG A 58 -14.19 1.13 7.83
N GLY A 59 -14.47 2.36 7.43
CA GLY A 59 -15.41 3.22 8.17
C GLY A 59 -15.59 4.58 7.52
N GLY A 60 -16.73 5.19 7.77
CA GLY A 60 -17.05 6.54 7.33
C GLY A 60 -16.89 6.73 5.82
N ASP A 61 -16.37 7.88 5.46
CA ASP A 61 -16.10 8.36 4.11
C ASP A 61 -14.59 8.50 3.79
N VAL A 62 -13.74 7.87 4.59
CA VAL A 62 -12.28 7.96 4.44
C VAL A 62 -11.87 7.61 3.00
N VAL A 63 -11.26 8.58 2.31
CA VAL A 63 -10.84 8.41 0.91
C VAL A 63 -9.75 7.35 0.80
N GLY A 64 -8.73 7.43 1.63
CA GLY A 64 -7.67 6.45 1.72
C GLY A 64 -6.54 6.93 2.63
N GLU A 65 -6.16 6.10 3.57
CA GLU A 65 -5.00 6.31 4.43
C GLU A 65 -4.16 5.04 4.46
N HIS A 66 -2.87 5.21 4.29
CA HIS A 66 -1.90 4.11 4.24
C HIS A 66 -0.70 4.47 5.10
N THR A 67 -0.38 3.63 6.07
CA THR A 67 0.82 3.77 6.90
C THR A 67 1.64 2.48 6.86
N VAL A 68 2.90 2.62 6.49
CA VAL A 68 3.90 1.56 6.62
C VAL A 68 4.71 1.80 7.87
N TYR A 69 4.87 0.78 8.69
CA TYR A 69 5.68 0.81 9.90
C TYR A 69 6.89 -0.09 9.74
N PHE A 70 8.07 0.42 9.95
CA PHE A 70 9.30 -0.34 10.11
C PHE A 70 9.68 -0.30 11.60
N PHE A 71 9.43 -1.40 12.29
CA PHE A 71 9.73 -1.54 13.72
C PHE A 71 11.14 -2.06 13.93
N LEU A 72 11.91 -1.36 14.72
CA LEU A 72 13.24 -1.71 15.17
C LEU A 72 13.24 -1.76 16.71
N ASP A 73 14.30 -2.31 17.29
CA ASP A 73 14.45 -2.29 18.74
C ASP A 73 14.74 -0.86 19.21
N GLY A 74 13.83 -0.30 20.01
CA GLY A 74 13.95 1.06 20.57
C GLY A 74 13.49 2.20 19.64
N GLU A 75 13.19 1.92 18.35
CA GLU A 75 12.72 2.96 17.41
C GLU A 75 11.79 2.39 16.35
N ARG A 76 11.13 3.25 15.59
CA ARG A 76 10.37 2.89 14.39
C ARG A 76 10.39 4.02 13.38
N ILE A 77 10.24 3.65 12.11
CA ILE A 77 9.98 4.59 11.03
C ILE A 77 8.55 4.39 10.55
N GLU A 78 7.84 5.48 10.35
CA GLU A 78 6.47 5.50 9.83
C GLU A 78 6.43 6.30 8.53
N ILE A 79 5.90 5.71 7.46
CA ILE A 79 5.63 6.41 6.21
C ILE A 79 4.12 6.40 6.02
N THR A 80 3.52 7.59 6.05
CA THR A 80 2.07 7.76 6.01
C THR A 80 1.64 8.63 4.83
N HIS A 81 0.67 8.15 4.08
CA HIS A 81 -0.07 8.91 3.07
C HIS A 81 -1.55 8.97 3.44
N LYS A 82 -2.11 10.17 3.44
CA LYS A 82 -3.54 10.42 3.68
C LYS A 82 -4.12 11.22 2.51
N ALA A 83 -5.07 10.66 1.81
CA ALA A 83 -5.80 11.35 0.77
C ALA A 83 -7.07 11.99 1.36
N SER A 84 -7.19 13.30 1.23
CA SER A 84 -8.38 14.05 1.66
C SER A 84 -9.44 14.14 0.56
N SER A 85 -9.04 13.94 -0.71
CA SER A 85 -9.92 14.01 -1.87
C SER A 85 -9.48 13.01 -2.93
N ARG A 86 -10.44 12.51 -3.70
CA ARG A 86 -10.17 11.66 -4.88
C ARG A 86 -9.56 12.44 -6.04
N SER A 87 -9.66 13.76 -6.03
CA SER A 87 -9.06 14.62 -7.07
C SER A 87 -7.56 14.42 -7.22
N THR A 88 -6.86 14.08 -6.14
CA THR A 88 -5.42 13.78 -6.21
C THR A 88 -5.13 12.57 -7.11
N PHE A 89 -5.98 11.54 -7.08
CA PHE A 89 -5.86 10.37 -7.96
C PHE A 89 -6.25 10.70 -9.40
N ALA A 90 -7.32 11.48 -9.60
CA ALA A 90 -7.75 11.94 -10.92
C ALA A 90 -6.66 12.78 -11.61
N ASN A 91 -6.01 13.67 -10.89
CA ASN A 91 -4.89 14.47 -11.39
C ASN A 91 -3.70 13.59 -11.80
N GLY A 92 -3.40 12.55 -11.03
CA GLY A 92 -2.39 11.55 -11.40
C GLY A 92 -2.74 10.82 -12.69
N ALA A 93 -3.99 10.41 -12.87
CA ALA A 93 -4.48 9.77 -14.09
C ALA A 93 -4.38 10.70 -15.31
N ILE A 94 -4.74 11.98 -15.17
CA ILE A 94 -4.61 12.98 -16.23
C ILE A 94 -3.14 13.19 -16.61
N ARG A 95 -2.24 13.25 -15.63
CA ARG A 95 -0.80 13.33 -15.87
C ARG A 95 -0.29 12.14 -16.66
N ALA A 96 -0.69 10.93 -16.28
CA ALA A 96 -0.32 9.71 -16.99
C ALA A 96 -0.87 9.70 -18.43
N ALA A 97 -2.13 10.10 -18.65
CA ALA A 97 -2.75 10.18 -19.95
C ALA A 97 -2.00 11.17 -20.87
N ARG A 98 -1.61 12.33 -20.39
CA ARG A 98 -0.81 13.31 -21.14
C ARG A 98 0.57 12.74 -21.52
N TRP A 99 1.23 12.08 -20.55
CA TRP A 99 2.54 11.47 -20.77
C TRP A 99 2.49 10.35 -21.82
N LEU A 100 1.40 9.59 -21.87
CA LEU A 100 1.20 8.50 -22.84
C LEU A 100 1.03 9.00 -24.29
N GLY A 101 0.61 10.26 -24.49
CA GLY A 101 0.30 10.80 -25.82
C GLY A 101 1.43 10.69 -26.83
N ASP A 102 2.68 10.74 -26.37
CA ASP A 102 3.88 10.69 -27.21
C ASP A 102 4.61 9.33 -27.13
N LYS A 103 3.98 8.31 -26.55
CA LYS A 103 4.60 6.99 -26.34
C LYS A 103 4.14 5.97 -27.38
N SER A 104 5.04 5.07 -27.72
CA SER A 104 4.71 3.89 -28.53
C SER A 104 3.79 2.93 -27.78
N SER A 105 3.16 2.00 -28.48
CA SER A 105 2.36 0.93 -27.85
C SER A 105 3.20 0.14 -26.87
N GLY A 106 2.69 -0.06 -25.66
CA GLY A 106 3.41 -0.76 -24.59
C GLY A 106 2.65 -0.72 -23.28
N LEU A 107 3.19 -1.41 -22.29
CA LEU A 107 2.72 -1.36 -20.89
C LEU A 107 3.64 -0.45 -20.08
N TYR A 108 3.07 0.56 -19.48
CA TYR A 108 3.77 1.56 -18.69
C TYR A 108 3.21 1.62 -17.26
N SER A 109 4.06 1.99 -16.33
CA SER A 109 3.73 2.17 -14.91
C SER A 109 3.81 3.66 -14.52
N MET A 110 3.36 4.00 -13.32
CA MET A 110 3.58 5.34 -12.79
C MET A 110 5.06 5.67 -12.55
N GLN A 111 5.92 4.67 -12.37
CA GLN A 111 7.37 4.88 -12.28
C GLN A 111 7.90 5.45 -13.59
N ASP A 112 7.43 4.94 -14.73
CA ASP A 112 7.80 5.48 -16.05
C ASP A 112 7.31 6.92 -16.21
N VAL A 113 6.08 7.22 -15.80
CA VAL A 113 5.49 8.57 -15.84
C VAL A 113 6.25 9.58 -14.97
N LEU A 114 6.82 9.11 -13.86
CA LEU A 114 7.53 9.92 -12.87
C LEU A 114 9.06 9.94 -13.09
N ASP A 115 9.55 9.18 -14.07
CA ASP A 115 10.98 9.04 -14.37
C ASP A 115 11.79 8.50 -13.14
N LEU A 116 11.24 7.44 -12.54
CA LEU A 116 11.80 6.78 -11.36
C LEU A 116 12.47 5.44 -11.71
#